data_82a7d621973e3288b1b4a3ddbfc53005
#
_entry.id   82a7d621973e3288b1b4a3ddbfc53005
#
_cell.length_a   1.000
_cell.length_b   1.000
_cell.length_c   1.000
_cell.angle_alpha   90.00
_cell.angle_beta   90.00
_cell.angle_gamma   90.00
#
_symmetry.space_group_name_H-M   'P 1'
#
loop_
_entity.id
_entity.type
_entity.pdbx_description
1 polymer ?
#
loop_
_entity_poly.entity_id
_entity_poly.type
_entity_poly.pdbx_seq_one_letter_code
_entity_poly.pdbx_strand_id
1 'polypeptide(L)'
;VYVTPPGAKAPVVKGVSFDLSAGEALGIVGPSASGKSTLARALLGLWPTGGGKVRLDGADIFSWEREELGPHIGYLPQDIELFDGTISDNICRFGERDAEKIVAAAQLAGVHELILRLPQGYDTIIGGAGGILSGGQRQRIGLARAVYGDPKLLILDEPNSNLDDQGEKELVAALQRVKAQGCTIIVITHRTMVLMCVDKVLVMKDGQAVNFGTRDHVLSALLPQPDARKTAQN
;
A
#
# COMPACT_ATOMS: atom_id res chain seq x y z
N VAL A 1 -2.29 -19.00 1.91
CA VAL A 1 -1.80 -18.73 3.29
C VAL A 1 -2.96 -18.66 4.27
N TYR A 2 -2.69 -19.05 5.53
CA TYR A 2 -3.54 -18.83 6.70
C TYR A 2 -2.80 -17.91 7.65
N VAL A 3 -3.45 -16.86 8.17
CA VAL A 3 -2.81 -15.90 9.07
C VAL A 3 -3.69 -15.67 10.30
N THR A 4 -3.09 -15.88 11.48
CA THR A 4 -3.70 -15.58 12.78
C THR A 4 -2.99 -14.37 13.36
N PRO A 5 -3.67 -13.22 13.54
CA PRO A 5 -3.08 -12.05 14.20
C PRO A 5 -2.60 -12.36 15.60
N PRO A 6 -1.56 -11.69 16.12
CA PRO A 6 -1.17 -11.80 17.51
C PRO A 6 -2.34 -11.58 18.46
N GLY A 7 -2.52 -12.47 19.43
CA GLY A 7 -3.62 -12.43 20.39
C GLY A 7 -4.97 -12.97 19.88
N ALA A 8 -5.12 -13.26 18.59
CA ALA A 8 -6.34 -13.89 18.07
C ALA A 8 -6.33 -15.42 18.28
N LYS A 9 -7.51 -16.00 18.50
CA LYS A 9 -7.69 -17.45 18.72
C LYS A 9 -7.88 -18.23 17.42
N ALA A 10 -8.20 -17.56 16.33
CA ALA A 10 -8.54 -18.18 15.05
C ALA A 10 -7.93 -17.37 13.87
N PRO A 11 -7.68 -18.02 12.72
CA PRO A 11 -7.16 -17.34 11.55
C PRO A 11 -8.17 -16.32 11.01
N VAL A 12 -7.69 -15.10 10.74
CA VAL A 12 -8.43 -14.02 10.07
C VAL A 12 -8.31 -14.17 8.56
N VAL A 13 -7.13 -14.57 8.06
CA VAL A 13 -6.94 -14.93 6.64
C VAL A 13 -6.96 -16.45 6.51
N LYS A 14 -7.75 -16.95 5.56
CA LYS A 14 -8.11 -18.36 5.46
C LYS A 14 -7.95 -18.86 4.03
N GLY A 15 -6.80 -19.46 3.71
CA GLY A 15 -6.57 -20.11 2.41
C GLY A 15 -6.40 -19.14 1.23
N VAL A 16 -6.00 -17.89 1.46
CA VAL A 16 -5.76 -16.93 0.37
C VAL A 16 -4.53 -17.37 -0.42
N SER A 17 -4.65 -17.41 -1.75
CA SER A 17 -3.57 -17.74 -2.68
C SER A 17 -3.70 -16.88 -3.93
N PHE A 18 -2.60 -16.30 -4.39
CA PHE A 18 -2.46 -15.58 -5.64
C PHE A 18 -0.99 -15.49 -6.04
N ASP A 19 -0.73 -15.07 -7.26
CA ASP A 19 0.60 -14.79 -7.79
C ASP A 19 0.63 -13.45 -8.52
N LEU A 20 1.77 -12.78 -8.46
CA LEU A 20 2.07 -11.54 -9.17
C LEU A 20 3.42 -11.66 -9.86
N SER A 21 3.47 -11.18 -11.08
CA SER A 21 4.73 -10.98 -11.79
C SER A 21 5.41 -9.69 -11.34
N ALA A 22 6.75 -9.63 -11.48
CA ALA A 22 7.49 -8.41 -11.18
C ALA A 22 6.94 -7.21 -11.99
N GLY A 23 6.73 -6.07 -11.33
CA GLY A 23 6.17 -4.87 -11.94
C GLY A 23 4.65 -4.85 -12.11
N GLU A 24 3.93 -5.93 -11.75
CA GLU A 24 2.46 -5.91 -11.74
C GLU A 24 1.92 -5.16 -10.51
N ALA A 25 0.75 -4.57 -10.68
CA ALA A 25 0.01 -3.92 -9.60
C ALA A 25 -1.26 -4.72 -9.25
N LEU A 26 -1.46 -5.02 -7.95
CA LEU A 26 -2.62 -5.69 -7.41
C LEU A 26 -3.45 -4.75 -6.55
N GLY A 27 -4.74 -4.64 -6.85
CA GLY A 27 -5.73 -4.04 -5.94
C GLY A 27 -6.36 -5.10 -5.04
N ILE A 28 -6.37 -4.89 -3.73
CA ILE A 28 -7.09 -5.75 -2.79
C ILE A 28 -8.32 -5.00 -2.30
N VAL A 29 -9.49 -5.55 -2.58
CA VAL A 29 -10.80 -4.97 -2.24
C VAL A 29 -11.61 -5.91 -1.33
N GLY A 30 -12.57 -5.35 -0.62
CA GLY A 30 -13.47 -6.13 0.23
C GLY A 30 -13.98 -5.32 1.42
N PRO A 31 -15.04 -5.76 2.10
CA PRO A 31 -15.60 -5.04 3.25
C PRO A 31 -14.60 -4.87 4.38
N SER A 32 -14.90 -3.96 5.30
CA SER A 32 -14.12 -3.82 6.53
C SER A 32 -14.06 -5.15 7.28
N ALA A 33 -12.96 -5.40 7.98
CA ALA A 33 -12.69 -6.65 8.70
C ALA A 33 -12.61 -7.93 7.82
N SER A 34 -12.53 -7.83 6.49
CA SER A 34 -12.33 -9.00 5.62
C SER A 34 -10.91 -9.59 5.63
N GLY A 35 -9.99 -9.02 6.42
CA GLY A 35 -8.62 -9.54 6.58
C GLY A 35 -7.57 -8.91 5.67
N LYS A 36 -7.87 -7.83 4.94
CA LYS A 36 -6.95 -7.16 3.98
C LYS A 36 -5.65 -6.69 4.65
N SER A 37 -5.75 -5.91 5.73
CA SER A 37 -4.56 -5.44 6.46
C SER A 37 -3.79 -6.57 7.16
N THR A 38 -4.50 -7.64 7.57
CA THR A 38 -3.86 -8.87 8.08
C THR A 38 -3.04 -9.55 6.97
N LEU A 39 -3.59 -9.64 5.77
CA LEU A 39 -2.88 -10.18 4.61
C LEU A 39 -1.67 -9.30 4.27
N ALA A 40 -1.80 -7.96 4.24
CA ALA A 40 -0.68 -7.05 4.00
C ALA A 40 0.48 -7.28 4.98
N ARG A 41 0.19 -7.42 6.28
CA ARG A 41 1.23 -7.68 7.29
C ARG A 41 1.91 -9.05 7.12
N ALA A 42 1.20 -10.05 6.63
CA ALA A 42 1.81 -11.34 6.28
C ALA A 42 2.68 -11.23 5.01
N LEU A 43 2.23 -10.49 4.00
CA LEU A 43 3.02 -10.22 2.79
C LEU A 43 4.30 -9.42 3.06
N LEU A 44 4.33 -8.64 4.14
CA LEU A 44 5.50 -7.93 4.64
C LEU A 44 6.42 -8.79 5.52
N GLY A 45 6.07 -10.04 5.80
CA GLY A 45 6.80 -10.87 6.75
C GLY A 45 6.66 -10.43 8.22
N LEU A 46 5.73 -9.51 8.53
CA LEU A 46 5.53 -9.03 9.90
C LEU A 46 4.77 -10.03 10.78
N TRP A 47 3.80 -10.73 10.18
CA TRP A 47 3.01 -11.74 10.88
C TRP A 47 3.20 -13.11 10.23
N PRO A 48 3.57 -14.14 11.02
CA PRO A 48 3.84 -15.47 10.49
C PRO A 48 2.56 -16.11 9.93
N THR A 49 2.75 -16.96 8.92
CA THR A 49 1.69 -17.80 8.39
C THR A 49 1.53 -19.05 9.21
N GLY A 50 0.30 -19.36 9.66
CA GLY A 50 -0.03 -20.63 10.31
C GLY A 50 -0.18 -21.81 9.32
N GLY A 51 -0.15 -21.50 8.00
CA GLY A 51 -0.21 -22.48 6.91
C GLY A 51 -0.03 -21.79 5.57
N GLY A 52 0.61 -22.49 4.63
CA GLY A 52 1.06 -21.92 3.36
C GLY A 52 2.31 -21.07 3.52
N LYS A 53 2.73 -20.41 2.44
CA LYS A 53 3.96 -19.60 2.38
C LYS A 53 3.75 -18.34 1.58
N VAL A 54 4.35 -17.25 2.03
CA VAL A 54 4.56 -16.04 1.24
C VAL A 54 5.95 -16.11 0.64
N ARG A 55 6.04 -16.00 -0.68
CA ARG A 55 7.32 -16.03 -1.39
C ARG A 55 7.56 -14.73 -2.11
N LEU A 56 8.78 -14.22 -1.99
CA LEU A 56 9.30 -13.11 -2.79
C LEU A 56 10.46 -13.67 -3.62
N ASP A 57 10.35 -13.59 -4.94
CA ASP A 57 11.32 -14.17 -5.90
C ASP A 57 11.66 -15.64 -5.61
N GLY A 58 10.61 -16.43 -5.26
CA GLY A 58 10.73 -17.86 -4.96
C GLY A 58 11.15 -18.19 -3.51
N ALA A 59 11.80 -17.28 -2.81
CA ALA A 59 12.21 -17.46 -1.42
C ALA A 59 11.07 -17.16 -0.44
N ASP A 60 10.99 -17.92 0.66
CA ASP A 60 10.03 -17.65 1.73
C ASP A 60 10.39 -16.32 2.41
N ILE A 61 9.45 -15.39 2.51
CA ILE A 61 9.70 -14.04 3.06
C ILE A 61 10.20 -14.10 4.52
N PHE A 62 9.86 -15.14 5.25
CA PHE A 62 10.30 -15.34 6.63
C PHE A 62 11.72 -15.93 6.74
N SER A 63 12.32 -16.35 5.61
CA SER A 63 13.73 -16.79 5.56
C SER A 63 14.70 -15.65 5.26
N TRP A 64 14.20 -14.47 4.92
CA TRP A 64 15.04 -13.30 4.68
C TRP A 64 15.43 -12.61 6.00
N GLU A 65 16.68 -12.18 6.08
CA GLU A 65 17.09 -11.26 7.14
C GLU A 65 16.39 -9.91 6.93
N ARG A 66 15.88 -9.32 8.01
CA ARG A 66 15.08 -8.08 7.92
C ARG A 66 15.87 -6.89 7.41
N GLU A 67 17.16 -6.83 7.72
CA GLU A 67 18.08 -5.80 7.28
C GLU A 67 18.32 -5.88 5.77
N GLU A 68 18.35 -7.08 5.20
CA GLU A 68 18.47 -7.30 3.76
C GLU A 68 17.15 -7.04 3.02
N LEU A 69 16.03 -7.45 3.60
CA LEU A 69 14.71 -7.31 2.99
C LEU A 69 14.20 -5.85 3.02
N GLY A 70 14.48 -5.13 4.11
CA GLY A 70 13.97 -3.80 4.38
C GLY A 70 14.16 -2.77 3.25
N PRO A 71 15.34 -2.66 2.64
CA PRO A 71 15.58 -1.76 1.51
C PRO A 71 14.72 -2.04 0.28
N HIS A 72 14.30 -3.29 0.10
CA HIS A 72 13.55 -3.74 -1.07
C HIS A 72 12.03 -3.64 -0.91
N ILE A 73 11.54 -3.33 0.29
CA ILE A 73 10.10 -3.23 0.57
C ILE A 73 9.74 -1.83 1.05
N GLY A 74 8.72 -1.26 0.42
CA GLY A 74 8.03 -0.06 0.88
C GLY A 74 6.70 -0.41 1.53
N TYR A 75 6.37 0.24 2.65
CA TYR A 75 5.09 0.06 3.31
C TYR A 75 4.47 1.38 3.77
N LEU A 76 3.22 1.58 3.39
CA LEU A 76 2.38 2.65 3.91
C LEU A 76 1.22 2.02 4.68
N PRO A 77 1.20 2.07 6.02
CA PRO A 77 0.08 1.59 6.82
C PRO A 77 -1.14 2.51 6.71
N GLN A 78 -2.32 2.00 7.07
CA GLN A 78 -3.56 2.76 7.14
C GLN A 78 -3.44 3.93 8.13
N ASP A 79 -2.95 3.66 9.33
CA ASP A 79 -2.66 4.67 10.34
C ASP A 79 -1.20 5.09 10.23
N ILE A 80 -0.98 6.32 9.75
CA ILE A 80 0.37 6.81 9.50
C ILE A 80 0.89 7.52 10.74
N GLU A 81 1.88 6.91 11.35
CA GLU A 81 2.69 7.52 12.40
C GLU A 81 4.00 8.03 11.79
N LEU A 82 4.29 9.31 12.03
CA LEU A 82 5.59 9.90 11.80
C LEU A 82 6.33 9.93 13.14
N PHE A 83 7.60 9.54 13.11
CA PHE A 83 8.42 9.46 14.31
C PHE A 83 9.03 10.83 14.64
N ASP A 84 9.35 11.04 15.91
CA ASP A 84 10.04 12.23 16.38
C ASP A 84 11.39 12.38 15.67
N GLY A 85 11.61 13.51 15.03
CA GLY A 85 12.78 13.80 14.22
C GLY A 85 12.44 14.75 13.08
N THR A 86 13.33 14.89 12.10
CA THR A 86 13.08 15.74 10.94
C THR A 86 12.24 15.03 9.88
N ILE A 87 11.72 15.80 8.91
CA ILE A 87 11.08 15.24 7.73
C ILE A 87 12.07 14.33 6.96
N SER A 88 13.33 14.78 6.82
CA SER A 88 14.40 13.97 6.22
C SER A 88 14.56 12.62 6.92
N ASP A 89 14.62 12.61 8.26
CA ASP A 89 14.77 11.36 9.03
C ASP A 89 13.61 10.39 8.77
N ASN A 90 12.40 10.93 8.76
CA ASN A 90 11.23 10.11 8.47
C ASN A 90 11.25 9.54 7.07
N ILE A 91 11.66 10.30 6.05
CA ILE A 91 11.73 9.83 4.66
C ILE A 91 12.81 8.76 4.51
N CYS A 92 14.04 9.00 5.03
CA CYS A 92 15.14 8.05 4.95
C CYS A 92 15.07 6.90 5.97
N ARG A 93 13.93 6.77 6.68
CA ARG A 93 13.68 5.69 7.66
C ARG A 93 14.72 5.65 8.78
N PHE A 94 15.24 6.82 9.20
CA PHE A 94 16.29 6.97 10.20
C PHE A 94 17.61 6.27 9.86
N GLY A 95 17.80 5.95 8.58
CA GLY A 95 19.04 5.43 8.02
C GLY A 95 19.99 6.54 7.56
N GLU A 96 20.95 6.18 6.71
CA GLU A 96 21.85 7.14 6.08
C GLU A 96 21.09 8.18 5.25
N ARG A 97 21.38 9.46 5.49
CA ARG A 97 20.74 10.57 4.77
C ARG A 97 21.39 10.78 3.40
N ASP A 98 20.74 10.28 2.37
CA ASP A 98 21.05 10.59 0.97
C ASP A 98 20.09 11.69 0.49
N ALA A 99 20.60 12.92 0.37
CA ALA A 99 19.77 14.07 0.03
C ALA A 99 19.07 13.94 -1.32
N GLU A 100 19.74 13.35 -2.31
CA GLU A 100 19.19 13.16 -3.65
C GLU A 100 18.01 12.17 -3.62
N LYS A 101 18.16 11.05 -2.91
CA LYS A 101 17.10 10.05 -2.76
C LYS A 101 15.93 10.58 -1.93
N ILE A 102 16.21 11.38 -0.89
CA ILE A 102 15.16 12.02 -0.07
C ILE A 102 14.31 12.95 -0.93
N VAL A 103 14.95 13.82 -1.72
CA VAL A 103 14.26 14.75 -2.62
C VAL A 103 13.49 13.99 -3.71
N ALA A 104 14.10 12.98 -4.32
CA ALA A 104 13.44 12.16 -5.33
C ALA A 104 12.19 11.46 -4.77
N ALA A 105 12.27 10.88 -3.58
CA ALA A 105 11.13 10.25 -2.93
C ALA A 105 10.02 11.26 -2.61
N ALA A 106 10.37 12.46 -2.14
CA ALA A 106 9.41 13.53 -1.86
C ALA A 106 8.73 14.06 -3.14
N GLN A 107 9.47 14.19 -4.23
CA GLN A 107 8.94 14.57 -5.55
C GLN A 107 7.99 13.49 -6.08
N LEU A 108 8.38 12.22 -5.96
CA LEU A 108 7.57 11.08 -6.38
C LEU A 108 6.25 11.01 -5.61
N ALA A 109 6.28 11.27 -4.30
CA ALA A 109 5.11 11.31 -3.42
C ALA A 109 4.30 12.63 -3.53
N GLY A 110 4.73 13.61 -4.34
CA GLY A 110 4.05 14.89 -4.50
C GLY A 110 4.09 15.79 -3.25
N VAL A 111 5.10 15.66 -2.39
CA VAL A 111 5.20 16.42 -1.13
C VAL A 111 6.36 17.41 -1.12
N HIS A 112 7.24 17.39 -2.12
CA HIS A 112 8.44 18.22 -2.20
C HIS A 112 8.13 19.74 -2.04
N GLU A 113 7.24 20.26 -2.86
CA GLU A 113 6.87 21.68 -2.82
C GLU A 113 6.25 22.12 -1.49
N LEU A 114 5.51 21.21 -0.84
CA LEU A 114 4.98 21.46 0.48
C LEU A 114 6.11 21.55 1.51
N ILE A 115 7.08 20.64 1.45
CA ILE A 115 8.23 20.63 2.38
C ILE A 115 9.03 21.93 2.24
N LEU A 116 9.28 22.40 1.00
CA LEU A 116 10.01 23.64 0.75
C LEU A 116 9.31 24.90 1.31
N ARG A 117 7.99 24.86 1.50
CA ARG A 117 7.23 25.97 2.12
C ARG A 117 7.29 25.99 3.65
N LEU A 118 7.79 24.92 4.26
CA LEU A 118 7.98 24.91 5.71
C LEU A 118 9.19 25.74 6.10
N PRO A 119 9.20 26.40 7.27
CA PRO A 119 10.27 27.32 7.67
C PRO A 119 11.69 26.70 7.66
N GLN A 120 11.79 25.41 7.92
CA GLN A 120 13.06 24.67 7.95
C GLN A 120 13.14 23.62 6.84
N GLY A 121 12.20 23.62 5.87
CA GLY A 121 12.18 22.67 4.76
C GLY A 121 12.24 21.22 5.25
N TYR A 122 13.18 20.48 4.73
CA TYR A 122 13.42 19.07 5.09
C TYR A 122 13.91 18.85 6.52
N ASP A 123 14.50 19.87 7.15
CA ASP A 123 14.97 19.81 8.54
C ASP A 123 13.87 20.22 9.54
N THR A 124 12.64 20.44 9.05
CA THR A 124 11.50 20.69 9.93
C THR A 124 11.29 19.51 10.85
N ILE A 125 11.34 19.78 12.16
CA ILE A 125 11.12 18.77 13.20
C ILE A 125 9.64 18.45 13.27
N ILE A 126 9.31 17.19 13.19
CA ILE A 126 7.97 16.63 13.31
C ILE A 126 7.94 15.58 14.41
N GLY A 127 6.81 15.44 15.07
CA GLY A 127 6.66 14.59 16.25
C GLY A 127 6.24 15.41 17.46
N GLY A 128 5.95 14.76 18.56
CA GLY A 128 5.41 15.39 19.76
C GLY A 128 3.97 15.89 19.57
N ALA A 129 3.44 16.61 20.58
CA ALA A 129 2.05 17.07 20.63
C ALA A 129 1.70 18.24 19.68
N GLY A 130 2.63 18.69 18.84
CA GLY A 130 2.45 19.83 17.92
C GLY A 130 2.09 19.40 16.52
N GLY A 131 0.82 19.29 16.21
CA GLY A 131 0.30 18.91 14.88
C GLY A 131 0.56 19.96 13.80
N ILE A 132 1.83 20.16 13.41
CA ILE A 132 2.23 21.06 12.31
C ILE A 132 1.68 20.57 10.97
N LEU A 133 1.46 19.25 10.80
CA LEU A 133 1.06 18.63 9.55
C LEU A 133 -0.40 18.18 9.58
N SER A 134 -1.13 18.44 8.49
CA SER A 134 -2.45 17.84 8.28
C SER A 134 -2.39 16.32 8.05
N GLY A 135 -3.53 15.62 8.13
CA GLY A 135 -3.61 14.19 7.82
C GLY A 135 -3.08 13.86 6.42
N GLY A 136 -3.50 14.62 5.41
CA GLY A 136 -3.03 14.43 4.03
C GLY A 136 -1.53 14.73 3.84
N GLN A 137 -0.97 15.70 4.59
CA GLN A 137 0.46 15.99 4.58
C GLN A 137 1.27 14.84 5.19
N ARG A 138 0.81 14.31 6.34
CA ARG A 138 1.42 13.12 6.95
C ARG A 138 1.38 11.93 6.00
N GLN A 139 0.26 11.76 5.29
CA GLN A 139 0.10 10.68 4.32
C GLN A 139 1.11 10.74 3.19
N ARG A 140 1.32 11.93 2.61
CA ARG A 140 2.31 12.13 1.54
C ARG A 140 3.75 11.94 2.03
N ILE A 141 4.09 12.37 3.26
CA ILE A 141 5.40 12.09 3.86
C ILE A 141 5.57 10.59 4.11
N GLY A 142 4.53 9.90 4.60
CA GLY A 142 4.50 8.46 4.75
C GLY A 142 4.69 7.73 3.41
N LEU A 143 4.08 8.24 2.33
CA LEU A 143 4.30 7.72 0.98
C LEU A 143 5.74 7.94 0.51
N ALA A 144 6.33 9.13 0.74
CA ALA A 144 7.73 9.40 0.45
C ALA A 144 8.65 8.41 1.19
N ARG A 145 8.40 8.15 2.47
CA ARG A 145 9.09 7.12 3.25
C ARG A 145 8.94 5.72 2.66
N ALA A 146 7.74 5.39 2.16
CA ALA A 146 7.48 4.08 1.58
C ALA A 146 8.23 3.86 0.25
N VAL A 147 8.37 4.90 -0.59
CA VAL A 147 9.04 4.82 -1.89
C VAL A 147 10.53 5.17 -1.84
N TYR A 148 11.07 5.55 -0.67
CA TYR A 148 12.49 5.86 -0.51
C TYR A 148 13.38 4.65 -0.80
N GLY A 149 14.42 4.85 -1.61
CA GLY A 149 15.40 3.81 -1.95
C GLY A 149 14.94 2.83 -3.02
N ASP A 150 13.95 3.18 -3.84
CA ASP A 150 13.48 2.41 -4.99
C ASP A 150 13.08 0.96 -4.66
N PRO A 151 12.09 0.76 -3.78
CA PRO A 151 11.67 -0.57 -3.37
C PRO A 151 11.19 -1.39 -4.56
N LYS A 152 11.38 -2.72 -4.49
CA LYS A 152 10.91 -3.67 -5.52
C LYS A 152 9.48 -4.12 -5.27
N LEU A 153 9.04 -4.05 -4.01
CA LEU A 153 7.67 -4.31 -3.59
C LEU A 153 7.16 -3.12 -2.76
N LEU A 154 6.04 -2.55 -3.17
CA LEU A 154 5.36 -1.48 -2.44
C LEU A 154 3.98 -1.96 -2.00
N ILE A 155 3.72 -1.95 -0.68
CA ILE A 155 2.43 -2.31 -0.10
C ILE A 155 1.81 -1.07 0.54
N LEU A 156 0.58 -0.75 0.13
CA LEU A 156 -0.16 0.44 0.58
C LEU A 156 -1.50 0.01 1.16
N ASP A 157 -1.74 0.34 2.41
CA ASP A 157 -2.99 0.03 3.11
C ASP A 157 -3.84 1.31 3.23
N GLU A 158 -4.89 1.41 2.42
CA GLU A 158 -5.79 2.58 2.31
C GLU A 158 -5.06 3.92 2.13
N PRO A 159 -4.19 4.06 1.11
CA PRO A 159 -3.32 5.23 0.94
C PRO A 159 -4.06 6.54 0.66
N ASN A 160 -5.36 6.50 0.48
CA ASN A 160 -6.22 7.63 0.13
C ASN A 160 -7.13 8.08 1.27
N SER A 161 -7.03 7.51 2.47
CA SER A 161 -7.97 7.74 3.59
C SER A 161 -8.07 9.20 4.04
N ASN A 162 -7.00 9.99 3.92
CA ASN A 162 -6.92 11.39 4.32
C ASN A 162 -6.68 12.36 3.16
N LEU A 163 -6.93 11.93 1.91
CA LEU A 163 -6.72 12.72 0.72
C LEU A 163 -8.04 13.27 0.18
N ASP A 164 -7.99 14.51 -0.31
CA ASP A 164 -9.02 15.09 -1.16
C ASP A 164 -8.89 14.60 -2.61
N ASP A 165 -9.79 15.01 -3.48
CA ASP A 165 -9.80 14.59 -4.89
C ASP A 165 -8.49 14.93 -5.62
N GLN A 166 -7.85 16.05 -5.28
CA GLN A 166 -6.58 16.44 -5.87
C GLN A 166 -5.46 15.53 -5.35
N GLY A 167 -5.43 15.25 -4.05
CA GLY A 167 -4.48 14.34 -3.43
C GLY A 167 -4.62 12.90 -3.96
N GLU A 168 -5.84 12.46 -4.27
CA GLU A 168 -6.07 11.15 -4.89
C GLU A 168 -5.48 11.08 -6.31
N LYS A 169 -5.63 12.14 -7.13
CA LYS A 169 -5.00 12.22 -8.46
C LYS A 169 -3.47 12.20 -8.37
N GLU A 170 -2.90 12.91 -7.41
CA GLU A 170 -1.46 12.92 -7.18
C GLU A 170 -0.95 11.56 -6.73
N LEU A 171 -1.68 10.85 -5.85
CA LEU A 171 -1.40 9.47 -5.46
C LEU A 171 -1.39 8.54 -6.67
N VAL A 172 -2.42 8.61 -7.51
CA VAL A 172 -2.51 7.81 -8.75
C VAL A 172 -1.32 8.08 -9.66
N ALA A 173 -0.94 9.34 -9.87
CA ALA A 173 0.22 9.70 -10.67
C ALA A 173 1.53 9.17 -10.05
N ALA A 174 1.66 9.19 -8.72
CA ALA A 174 2.80 8.63 -8.01
C ALA A 174 2.89 7.11 -8.22
N LEU A 175 1.78 6.39 -8.06
CA LEU A 175 1.71 4.93 -8.27
C LEU A 175 2.09 4.55 -9.70
N GLN A 176 1.63 5.30 -10.70
CA GLN A 176 1.96 5.07 -12.10
C GLN A 176 3.46 5.24 -12.36
N ARG A 177 4.11 6.26 -11.75
CA ARG A 177 5.56 6.47 -11.87
C ARG A 177 6.35 5.35 -11.20
N VAL A 178 5.96 4.95 -9.99
CA VAL A 178 6.61 3.83 -9.25
C VAL A 178 6.49 2.53 -10.04
N LYS A 179 5.30 2.25 -10.60
CA LYS A 179 5.06 1.08 -11.45
C LYS A 179 5.93 1.11 -12.71
N ALA A 180 6.05 2.28 -13.37
CA ALA A 180 6.89 2.44 -14.56
C ALA A 180 8.38 2.19 -14.29
N GLN A 181 8.83 2.30 -13.04
CA GLN A 181 10.18 1.95 -12.59
C GLN A 181 10.34 0.43 -12.31
N GLY A 182 9.31 -0.37 -12.56
CA GLY A 182 9.33 -1.83 -12.39
C GLY A 182 9.02 -2.30 -10.96
N CYS A 183 8.53 -1.42 -10.09
CA CYS A 183 8.10 -1.81 -8.75
C CYS A 183 6.79 -2.61 -8.80
N THR A 184 6.73 -3.73 -8.09
CA THR A 184 5.49 -4.48 -7.86
C THR A 184 4.69 -3.77 -6.78
N ILE A 185 3.40 -3.51 -7.04
CA ILE A 185 2.54 -2.73 -6.14
C ILE A 185 1.38 -3.58 -5.64
N ILE A 186 1.14 -3.54 -4.34
CA ILE A 186 -0.08 -4.09 -3.72
C ILE A 186 -0.78 -2.93 -3.01
N VAL A 187 -1.99 -2.60 -3.44
CA VAL A 187 -2.77 -1.52 -2.82
C VAL A 187 -4.10 -2.04 -2.30
N ILE A 188 -4.33 -1.85 -1.01
CA ILE A 188 -5.63 -2.07 -0.39
C ILE A 188 -6.41 -0.77 -0.51
N THR A 189 -7.53 -0.79 -1.23
CA THR A 189 -8.35 0.39 -1.44
C THR A 189 -9.78 0.02 -1.84
N HIS A 190 -10.70 0.94 -1.63
CA HIS A 190 -12.07 0.88 -2.15
C HIS A 190 -12.34 2.01 -3.17
N ARG A 191 -11.33 2.82 -3.48
CA ARG A 191 -11.45 3.96 -4.40
C ARG A 191 -11.24 3.52 -5.85
N THR A 192 -12.22 3.84 -6.68
CA THR A 192 -12.24 3.45 -8.10
C THR A 192 -11.05 4.00 -8.87
N MET A 193 -10.64 5.26 -8.62
CA MET A 193 -9.51 5.87 -9.33
C MET A 193 -8.20 5.10 -9.12
N VAL A 194 -7.93 4.66 -7.89
CA VAL A 194 -6.74 3.86 -7.58
C VAL A 194 -6.84 2.48 -8.23
N LEU A 195 -8.04 1.85 -8.22
CA LEU A 195 -8.27 0.56 -8.87
C LEU A 195 -8.10 0.61 -10.38
N MET A 196 -8.28 1.76 -11.02
CA MET A 196 -8.01 1.89 -12.46
C MET A 196 -6.53 1.80 -12.84
N CYS A 197 -5.62 1.89 -11.87
CA CYS A 197 -4.17 1.82 -12.08
C CYS A 197 -3.56 0.42 -11.86
N VAL A 198 -4.35 -0.53 -11.37
CA VAL A 198 -3.87 -1.90 -11.11
C VAL A 198 -4.12 -2.83 -12.30
N ASP A 199 -3.34 -3.91 -12.38
CA ASP A 199 -3.47 -4.94 -13.42
C ASP A 199 -4.43 -6.06 -13.00
N LYS A 200 -4.34 -6.45 -11.73
CA LYS A 200 -5.13 -7.52 -11.13
C LYS A 200 -5.91 -7.01 -9.92
N VAL A 201 -6.99 -7.69 -9.60
CA VAL A 201 -7.80 -7.41 -8.40
C VAL A 201 -8.04 -8.71 -7.63
N LEU A 202 -7.85 -8.65 -6.33
CA LEU A 202 -8.21 -9.68 -5.36
C LEU A 202 -9.39 -9.18 -4.53
N VAL A 203 -10.49 -9.91 -4.56
CA VAL A 203 -11.67 -9.63 -3.74
C VAL A 203 -11.65 -10.50 -2.50
N MET A 204 -11.61 -9.89 -1.32
CA MET A 204 -11.63 -10.60 -0.05
C MET A 204 -12.98 -10.47 0.65
N LYS A 205 -13.46 -11.57 1.22
CA LYS A 205 -14.63 -11.60 2.09
C LYS A 205 -14.43 -12.67 3.16
N ASP A 206 -14.74 -12.35 4.42
CA ASP A 206 -14.67 -13.26 5.57
C ASP A 206 -13.32 -14.00 5.71
N GLY A 207 -12.23 -13.31 5.34
CA GLY A 207 -10.87 -13.83 5.38
C GLY A 207 -10.45 -14.67 4.19
N GLN A 208 -11.30 -14.83 3.18
CA GLN A 208 -11.05 -15.65 2.00
C GLN A 208 -10.96 -14.80 0.73
N ALA A 209 -10.23 -15.32 -0.26
CA ALA A 209 -10.28 -14.81 -1.62
C ALA A 209 -11.54 -15.35 -2.31
N VAL A 210 -12.47 -14.46 -2.65
CA VAL A 210 -13.71 -14.85 -3.33
C VAL A 210 -13.62 -14.66 -4.84
N ASN A 211 -12.73 -13.78 -5.30
CA ASN A 211 -12.41 -13.60 -6.72
C ASN A 211 -10.97 -13.07 -6.87
N PHE A 212 -10.28 -13.51 -7.90
CA PHE A 212 -8.95 -13.04 -8.28
C PHE A 212 -8.76 -13.13 -9.79
N GLY A 213 -8.22 -12.09 -10.39
CA GLY A 213 -7.98 -12.07 -11.83
C GLY A 213 -7.59 -10.69 -12.34
N THR A 214 -7.63 -10.53 -13.67
CA THR A 214 -7.41 -9.22 -14.29
C THR A 214 -8.44 -8.21 -13.80
N ARG A 215 -8.02 -6.95 -13.65
CA ARG A 215 -8.87 -5.86 -13.19
C ARG A 215 -10.23 -5.83 -13.90
N ASP A 216 -10.21 -5.85 -15.23
CA ASP A 216 -11.43 -5.69 -16.02
C ASP A 216 -12.39 -6.87 -15.83
N HIS A 217 -11.86 -8.09 -15.72
CA HIS A 217 -12.67 -9.28 -15.45
C HIS A 217 -13.32 -9.21 -14.06
N VAL A 218 -12.55 -8.87 -13.03
CA VAL A 218 -13.06 -8.85 -11.66
C VAL A 218 -14.03 -7.70 -11.44
N LEU A 219 -13.73 -6.48 -11.96
CA LEU A 219 -14.61 -5.34 -11.82
C LEU A 219 -15.93 -5.51 -12.58
N SER A 220 -15.91 -6.12 -13.76
CA SER A 220 -17.16 -6.42 -14.49
C SER A 220 -18.05 -7.41 -13.75
N ALA A 221 -17.48 -8.36 -13.02
CA ALA A 221 -18.23 -9.31 -12.20
C ALA A 221 -18.80 -8.67 -10.89
N LEU A 222 -18.24 -7.55 -10.43
CA LEU A 222 -18.73 -6.81 -9.27
C LEU A 222 -19.84 -5.80 -9.60
N LEU A 223 -19.93 -5.38 -10.88
CA LEU A 223 -21.04 -4.52 -11.31
C LEU A 223 -22.33 -5.33 -11.36
N PRO A 224 -23.46 -4.81 -10.86
CA PRO A 224 -24.74 -5.47 -11.01
C PRO A 224 -25.01 -5.66 -12.50
N GLN A 225 -25.22 -6.89 -12.94
CA GLN A 225 -25.72 -7.14 -14.31
C GLN A 225 -27.08 -6.46 -14.43
N PRO A 226 -27.34 -5.65 -15.47
CA PRO A 226 -28.66 -5.12 -15.70
C PRO A 226 -29.63 -6.27 -15.80
N ASP A 227 -30.67 -6.26 -14.97
CA ASP A 227 -31.72 -7.28 -14.91
C ASP A 227 -32.28 -7.55 -16.31
N ALA A 228 -31.92 -8.69 -16.88
CA ALA A 228 -32.47 -9.19 -18.17
C ALA A 228 -33.97 -9.52 -18.08
N ARG A 229 -34.65 -9.19 -16.97
CA ARG A 229 -36.07 -9.50 -16.73
C ARG A 229 -37.05 -8.37 -17.06
N LYS A 230 -36.60 -7.20 -17.56
CA LYS A 230 -37.52 -6.09 -17.88
C LYS A 230 -37.86 -5.91 -19.39
N THR A 231 -37.45 -6.82 -20.27
CA THR A 231 -37.75 -6.71 -21.70
C THR A 231 -38.78 -7.74 -22.22
N ALA A 232 -39.55 -8.36 -21.36
CA ALA A 232 -40.59 -9.33 -21.76
C ALA A 232 -42.01 -8.94 -21.29
N GLN A 233 -42.32 -7.64 -21.21
CA GLN A 233 -43.70 -7.15 -21.10
C GLN A 233 -43.79 -5.77 -21.77
N ASN A 234 -43.95 -5.78 -23.10
CA ASN A 234 -44.76 -4.84 -23.88
C ASN A 234 -45.17 -5.51 -25.18
#